data_608e3cdd166a0d3354be28d12950ac9a
#
_entry.id   608e3cdd166a0d3354be28d12950ac9a
#
_cell.length_a   1.000
_cell.length_b   1.000
_cell.length_c   1.000
_cell.angle_alpha   90.00
_cell.angle_beta   90.00
_cell.angle_gamma   90.00
#
_symmetry.space_group_name_H-M   'P 1'
#
loop_
_entity.id
_entity.type
_entity.pdbx_description
1 polymer ?
#
loop_
_entity_poly.entity_id
_entity_poly.type
_entity_poly.pdbx_seq_one_letter_code
_entity_poly.pdbx_strand_id
1 'polypeptide(L)'
;LRLFDEKVSIMSRFSLAASAVKTSFANFNLSAGEPLTPGRVRIELLAGLTVALALVPEAVAFAFVAGVHPLVGLYAAFIVGLITALFGGRPGMISGATGALAVVMVALVAQHGVEYLFATVVLMGLIQIFVGIMKWGKFIRLVPHPVMLGFVNGLAIVIFLAQMTQFKVPGSVVNTGQGMSSGEWLSGLPLLVMLGLVALTMVIVWGMPKLTKAVPAPLAGIGIVAVIVIAFGIDVPRVGDLASIEGGLPQFHIPSVPLTLETFWIILPYAGILAAIGLIESLLTLNLVGDITNKRGGASQESIAQGIANTVTGFFGGMGGCAMIGQSMINVKSGGRTRIAGIAAALFLLAFIVVASPLIEQIPLAALVGVMFMVVIGTFAWNSLMIMRKVPLTDAFVIILVTAVTVMTDLAIAVVVGVIVSALAYAWQNATRIHANRAIESDGVKVYKIRGPLFFGSSEGFSELFTPYDDPETVIIDFADSRVADQ
;
A
#
# COMPACT_ATOMS: atom_id res chain seq x y z
N LEU A 1 -31.56 15.90 -24.42
CA LEU A 1 -31.02 14.69 -25.08
C LEU A 1 -29.66 14.25 -24.50
N ARG A 2 -28.61 15.10 -24.36
CA ARG A 2 -27.32 14.73 -23.79
C ARG A 2 -27.40 14.17 -22.37
N LEU A 3 -28.21 14.71 -21.48
CA LEU A 3 -28.43 14.22 -20.11
C LEU A 3 -29.16 12.87 -20.05
N PHE A 4 -29.97 12.55 -21.07
CA PHE A 4 -30.64 11.25 -21.19
C PHE A 4 -29.68 10.16 -21.69
N ASP A 5 -28.82 10.49 -22.63
CA ASP A 5 -27.76 9.59 -23.12
C ASP A 5 -26.73 9.26 -22.04
N GLU A 6 -26.35 10.22 -21.18
CA GLU A 6 -25.46 9.98 -20.05
C GLU A 6 -26.11 9.06 -18.99
N LYS A 7 -27.37 9.26 -18.64
CA LYS A 7 -28.11 8.38 -17.71
C LYS A 7 -28.27 6.97 -18.26
N VAL A 8 -28.57 6.80 -19.53
CA VAL A 8 -28.63 5.48 -20.19
C VAL A 8 -27.25 4.82 -20.24
N SER A 9 -26.19 5.59 -20.46
CA SER A 9 -24.81 5.11 -20.41
C SER A 9 -24.41 4.65 -18.99
N ILE A 10 -24.80 5.37 -17.95
CA ILE A 10 -24.51 5.00 -16.55
C ILE A 10 -25.32 3.76 -16.14
N MET A 11 -26.62 3.71 -16.43
CA MET A 11 -27.43 2.50 -16.13
C MET A 11 -26.97 1.28 -16.90
N SER A 12 -26.56 1.40 -18.16
CA SER A 12 -26.01 0.29 -18.92
C SER A 12 -24.64 -0.18 -18.36
N ARG A 13 -23.83 0.74 -17.83
CA ARG A 13 -22.58 0.41 -17.14
C ARG A 13 -22.83 -0.28 -15.81
N PHE A 14 -23.83 0.11 -15.03
CA PHE A 14 -24.24 -0.58 -13.81
C PHE A 14 -24.75 -2.00 -14.10
N SER A 15 -25.57 -2.18 -15.13
CA SER A 15 -26.05 -3.52 -15.54
C SER A 15 -24.93 -4.40 -16.06
N LEU A 16 -24.01 -3.86 -16.86
CA LEU A 16 -22.79 -4.54 -17.31
C LEU A 16 -21.84 -4.85 -16.14
N ALA A 17 -21.72 -3.97 -15.16
CA ALA A 17 -20.92 -4.21 -13.97
C ALA A 17 -21.56 -5.28 -13.07
N ALA A 18 -22.88 -5.25 -12.87
CA ALA A 18 -23.60 -6.30 -12.15
C ALA A 18 -23.49 -7.65 -12.85
N SER A 19 -23.54 -7.68 -14.19
CA SER A 19 -23.30 -8.90 -14.97
C SER A 19 -21.84 -9.35 -14.92
N ALA A 20 -20.87 -8.43 -14.91
CA ALA A 20 -19.44 -8.75 -14.77
C ALA A 20 -19.11 -9.25 -13.35
N VAL A 21 -19.74 -8.69 -12.32
CA VAL A 21 -19.67 -9.22 -10.95
C VAL A 21 -20.30 -10.62 -10.91
N LYS A 22 -21.49 -10.81 -11.49
CA LYS A 22 -22.17 -12.11 -11.56
C LYS A 22 -21.35 -13.16 -12.33
N THR A 23 -20.71 -12.78 -13.43
CA THR A 23 -19.80 -13.67 -14.21
C THR A 23 -18.48 -13.94 -13.47
N SER A 24 -17.94 -12.97 -12.70
CA SER A 24 -16.77 -13.19 -11.85
C SER A 24 -17.06 -14.16 -10.70
N PHE A 25 -18.26 -14.10 -10.12
CA PHE A 25 -18.72 -15.07 -9.12
C PHE A 25 -19.08 -16.43 -9.74
N ALA A 26 -19.63 -16.45 -10.96
CA ALA A 26 -19.97 -17.68 -11.66
C ALA A 26 -18.74 -18.48 -12.14
N ASN A 27 -17.61 -17.81 -12.37
CA ASN A 27 -16.34 -18.43 -12.76
C ASN A 27 -15.40 -18.62 -11.56
N PHE A 28 -15.95 -18.80 -10.34
CA PHE A 28 -15.16 -19.08 -9.16
C PHE A 28 -14.37 -20.39 -9.35
N ASN A 29 -13.06 -20.25 -9.46
CA ASN A 29 -12.16 -21.39 -9.62
C ASN A 29 -11.11 -21.38 -8.52
N LEU A 30 -11.26 -22.28 -7.55
CA LEU A 30 -10.33 -22.49 -6.44
C LEU A 30 -8.93 -22.83 -6.92
N SER A 31 -8.84 -23.57 -8.03
CA SER A 31 -7.58 -24.09 -8.57
C SER A 31 -6.78 -23.05 -9.36
N ALA A 32 -7.41 -21.93 -9.77
CA ALA A 32 -6.78 -20.95 -10.66
C ALA A 32 -6.20 -21.57 -11.96
N GLY A 33 -6.76 -22.70 -12.41
CA GLY A 33 -6.28 -23.45 -13.58
C GLY A 33 -5.13 -24.41 -13.29
N GLU A 34 -4.73 -24.57 -12.03
CA GLU A 34 -3.73 -25.56 -11.60
C GLU A 34 -4.43 -26.87 -11.20
N PRO A 35 -3.89 -28.07 -11.51
CA PRO A 35 -4.48 -29.32 -11.08
C PRO A 35 -4.40 -29.48 -9.56
N LEU A 36 -5.52 -29.72 -8.90
CA LEU A 36 -5.61 -29.94 -7.45
C LEU A 36 -5.23 -31.37 -7.09
N THR A 37 -3.95 -31.68 -7.11
CA THR A 37 -3.44 -32.93 -6.56
C THR A 37 -3.28 -32.85 -5.04
N PRO A 38 -3.34 -33.98 -4.28
CA PRO A 38 -3.12 -33.96 -2.83
C PRO A 38 -1.79 -33.30 -2.43
N GLY A 39 -0.73 -33.50 -3.21
CA GLY A 39 0.56 -32.86 -3.02
C GLY A 39 0.48 -31.32 -3.20
N ARG A 40 -0.29 -30.87 -4.18
CA ARG A 40 -0.51 -29.43 -4.42
C ARG A 40 -1.28 -28.79 -3.27
N VAL A 41 -2.37 -29.42 -2.83
CA VAL A 41 -3.16 -28.92 -1.69
C VAL A 41 -2.30 -28.82 -0.43
N ARG A 42 -1.42 -29.80 -0.16
CA ARG A 42 -0.48 -29.74 0.96
C ARG A 42 0.44 -28.52 0.87
N ILE A 43 1.00 -28.23 -0.31
CA ILE A 43 1.87 -27.06 -0.52
C ILE A 43 1.08 -25.77 -0.27
N GLU A 44 -0.13 -25.66 -0.80
CA GLU A 44 -1.00 -24.49 -0.61
C GLU A 44 -1.34 -24.26 0.88
N LEU A 45 -1.68 -25.33 1.62
CA LEU A 45 -1.95 -25.24 3.05
C LEU A 45 -0.71 -24.81 3.85
N LEU A 46 0.46 -25.36 3.56
CA LEU A 46 1.70 -24.98 4.22
C LEU A 46 2.12 -23.54 3.89
N ALA A 47 1.92 -23.10 2.64
CA ALA A 47 2.14 -21.70 2.25
C ALA A 47 1.19 -20.78 3.01
N GLY A 48 -0.10 -21.12 3.11
CA GLY A 48 -1.08 -20.38 3.88
C GLY A 48 -0.74 -20.32 5.38
N LEU A 49 -0.31 -21.42 5.97
CA LEU A 49 0.14 -21.46 7.36
C LEU A 49 1.36 -20.53 7.59
N THR A 50 2.33 -20.57 6.68
CA THR A 50 3.51 -19.70 6.72
C THR A 50 3.13 -18.22 6.69
N VAL A 51 2.16 -17.87 5.85
CA VAL A 51 1.63 -16.51 5.75
C VAL A 51 0.88 -16.12 7.02
N ALA A 52 0.02 -16.97 7.57
CA ALA A 52 -0.73 -16.70 8.80
C ALA A 52 0.19 -16.42 9.98
N LEU A 53 1.25 -17.21 10.14
CA LEU A 53 2.26 -17.03 11.17
C LEU A 53 3.05 -15.71 11.03
N ALA A 54 3.22 -15.21 9.82
CA ALA A 54 3.83 -13.90 9.57
C ALA A 54 2.85 -12.75 9.81
N LEU A 55 1.55 -12.95 9.49
CA LEU A 55 0.52 -11.92 9.60
C LEU A 55 0.17 -11.55 11.05
N VAL A 56 0.17 -12.53 11.99
CA VAL A 56 -0.20 -12.27 13.39
C VAL A 56 0.59 -11.11 14.00
N PRO A 57 1.94 -11.14 14.04
CA PRO A 57 2.71 -10.06 14.64
C PRO A 57 2.57 -8.74 13.89
N GLU A 58 2.43 -8.78 12.57
CA GLU A 58 2.27 -7.57 11.77
C GLU A 58 0.92 -6.90 12.02
N ALA A 59 -0.17 -7.69 12.05
CA ALA A 59 -1.51 -7.17 12.30
C ALA A 59 -1.62 -6.54 13.71
N VAL A 60 -1.00 -7.17 14.72
CA VAL A 60 -0.90 -6.61 16.08
C VAL A 60 -0.11 -5.31 16.09
N ALA A 61 1.07 -5.30 15.45
CA ALA A 61 1.91 -4.11 15.39
C ALA A 61 1.23 -2.93 14.66
N PHE A 62 0.51 -3.20 13.57
CA PHE A 62 -0.24 -2.16 12.85
C PHE A 62 -1.46 -1.66 13.61
N ALA A 63 -2.12 -2.51 14.40
CA ALA A 63 -3.17 -2.07 15.31
C ALA A 63 -2.63 -1.08 16.36
N PHE A 64 -1.46 -1.36 16.94
CA PHE A 64 -0.80 -0.42 17.85
C PHE A 64 -0.40 0.88 17.17
N VAL A 65 0.12 0.83 15.93
CA VAL A 65 0.39 2.04 15.14
C VAL A 65 -0.87 2.86 14.95
N ALA A 66 -2.01 2.23 14.63
CA ALA A 66 -3.29 2.92 14.46
C ALA A 66 -3.91 3.41 15.79
N GLY A 67 -3.35 3.05 16.94
CA GLY A 67 -3.88 3.40 18.27
C GLY A 67 -5.14 2.62 18.63
N VAL A 68 -5.31 1.41 18.10
CA VAL A 68 -6.48 0.56 18.34
C VAL A 68 -6.09 -0.77 18.98
N HIS A 69 -7.10 -1.45 19.51
CA HIS A 69 -6.91 -2.77 20.13
C HIS A 69 -6.35 -3.79 19.12
N PRO A 70 -5.42 -4.69 19.50
CA PRO A 70 -4.83 -5.70 18.61
C PRO A 70 -5.82 -6.53 17.82
N LEU A 71 -6.96 -6.89 18.41
CA LEU A 71 -8.02 -7.64 17.74
C LEU A 71 -8.59 -6.92 16.53
N VAL A 72 -8.62 -5.59 16.55
CA VAL A 72 -9.10 -4.78 15.40
C VAL A 72 -8.22 -5.01 14.16
N GLY A 73 -6.90 -5.12 14.35
CA GLY A 73 -5.96 -5.47 13.28
C GLY A 73 -6.06 -6.93 12.85
N LEU A 74 -6.18 -7.85 13.81
CA LEU A 74 -6.30 -9.28 13.54
C LEU A 74 -7.61 -9.63 12.82
N TYR A 75 -8.73 -9.02 13.20
CA TYR A 75 -10.01 -9.18 12.49
C TYR A 75 -9.96 -8.61 11.08
N ALA A 76 -9.32 -7.45 10.90
CA ALA A 76 -9.09 -6.90 9.57
C ALA A 76 -8.27 -7.87 8.70
N ALA A 77 -7.17 -8.40 9.21
CA ALA A 77 -6.33 -9.35 8.48
C ALA A 77 -7.09 -10.63 8.10
N PHE A 78 -7.93 -11.16 9.03
CA PHE A 78 -8.77 -12.33 8.76
C PHE A 78 -9.81 -12.04 7.68
N ILE A 79 -10.66 -11.02 7.87
CA ILE A 79 -11.83 -10.76 7.01
C ILE A 79 -11.37 -10.30 5.63
N VAL A 80 -10.45 -9.33 5.56
CA VAL A 80 -9.91 -8.84 4.29
C VAL A 80 -9.19 -9.99 3.57
N GLY A 81 -8.35 -10.74 4.29
CA GLY A 81 -7.64 -11.88 3.74
C GLY A 81 -8.57 -12.94 3.16
N LEU A 82 -9.62 -13.32 3.88
CA LEU A 82 -10.58 -14.34 3.44
C LEU A 82 -11.37 -13.88 2.21
N ILE A 83 -11.99 -12.70 2.26
CA ILE A 83 -12.85 -12.21 1.18
C ILE A 83 -12.04 -11.98 -0.10
N THR A 84 -10.85 -11.40 0.00
CA THR A 84 -10.01 -11.17 -1.18
C THR A 84 -9.40 -12.46 -1.72
N ALA A 85 -9.07 -13.45 -0.88
CA ALA A 85 -8.66 -14.77 -1.34
C ALA A 85 -9.76 -15.47 -2.13
N LEU A 86 -11.03 -15.32 -1.69
CA LEU A 86 -12.19 -15.90 -2.38
C LEU A 86 -12.50 -15.17 -3.69
N PHE A 87 -12.59 -13.84 -3.67
CA PHE A 87 -13.17 -13.04 -4.75
C PHE A 87 -12.18 -12.10 -5.46
N GLY A 88 -10.96 -11.95 -4.96
CA GLY A 88 -9.95 -11.07 -5.52
C GLY A 88 -9.57 -11.37 -6.97
N GLY A 89 -9.04 -10.38 -7.62
CA GLY A 89 -8.69 -10.43 -9.04
C GLY A 89 -7.54 -11.37 -9.38
N ARG A 90 -6.80 -11.84 -8.35
CA ARG A 90 -5.66 -12.70 -8.57
C ARG A 90 -5.43 -13.71 -7.45
N PRO A 91 -5.40 -15.01 -7.78
CA PRO A 91 -4.97 -16.05 -6.86
C PRO A 91 -3.49 -15.90 -6.45
N GLY A 92 -3.17 -16.26 -5.22
CA GLY A 92 -1.82 -16.15 -4.67
C GLY A 92 -1.49 -14.81 -4.03
N MET A 93 -2.32 -13.78 -4.21
CA MET A 93 -2.25 -12.55 -3.44
C MET A 93 -2.74 -12.77 -2.01
N ILE A 94 -2.13 -12.02 -1.09
CA ILE A 94 -2.51 -11.98 0.32
C ILE A 94 -2.87 -10.54 0.68
N SER A 95 -4.00 -10.36 1.32
CA SER A 95 -4.46 -9.08 1.86
C SER A 95 -4.60 -9.15 3.37
N GLY A 96 -4.50 -8.01 4.03
CA GLY A 96 -4.64 -7.90 5.48
C GLY A 96 -4.49 -6.46 5.95
N ALA A 97 -4.41 -6.26 7.26
CA ALA A 97 -4.08 -4.96 7.85
C ALA A 97 -2.69 -4.50 7.39
N THR A 98 -2.54 -3.22 7.02
CA THR A 98 -1.27 -2.68 6.50
C THR A 98 -0.84 -1.42 7.23
N GLY A 99 0.48 -1.22 7.31
CA GLY A 99 1.07 -0.04 7.94
C GLY A 99 0.69 1.27 7.26
N ALA A 100 0.55 1.26 5.93
CA ALA A 100 0.17 2.44 5.16
C ALA A 100 -1.23 2.97 5.54
N LEU A 101 -2.19 2.07 5.78
CA LEU A 101 -3.51 2.44 6.24
C LEU A 101 -3.49 2.80 7.73
N ALA A 102 -2.75 2.04 8.55
CA ALA A 102 -2.67 2.25 10.00
C ALA A 102 -2.24 3.68 10.35
N VAL A 103 -1.24 4.21 9.67
CA VAL A 103 -0.72 5.56 9.92
C VAL A 103 -1.77 6.64 9.69
N VAL A 104 -2.58 6.53 8.63
CA VAL A 104 -3.65 7.50 8.34
C VAL A 104 -4.75 7.46 9.38
N MET A 105 -4.98 6.30 10.01
CA MET A 105 -6.02 6.10 11.02
C MET A 105 -5.70 6.77 12.36
N VAL A 106 -4.41 7.00 12.68
CA VAL A 106 -3.97 7.53 13.98
C VAL A 106 -4.71 8.82 14.35
N ALA A 107 -4.73 9.80 13.46
CA ALA A 107 -5.36 11.09 13.72
C ALA A 107 -6.87 10.96 13.91
N LEU A 108 -7.54 10.15 13.10
CA LEU A 108 -8.97 9.90 13.20
C LEU A 108 -9.33 9.24 14.54
N VAL A 109 -8.60 8.18 14.91
CA VAL A 109 -8.85 7.45 16.16
C VAL A 109 -8.58 8.33 17.38
N ALA A 110 -7.49 9.11 17.36
CA ALA A 110 -7.15 10.00 18.47
C ALA A 110 -8.16 11.13 18.69
N GLN A 111 -8.78 11.66 17.62
CA GLN A 111 -9.72 12.79 17.70
C GLN A 111 -11.17 12.35 17.89
N HIS A 112 -11.59 11.25 17.25
CA HIS A 112 -13.00 10.85 17.16
C HIS A 112 -13.28 9.44 17.71
N GLY A 113 -12.24 8.67 18.00
CA GLY A 113 -12.38 7.31 18.53
C GLY A 113 -12.53 6.22 17.47
N VAL A 114 -12.58 4.97 17.94
CA VAL A 114 -12.54 3.78 17.09
C VAL A 114 -13.84 3.56 16.28
N GLU A 115 -14.97 4.03 16.78
CA GLU A 115 -16.25 3.91 16.06
C GLU A 115 -16.26 4.69 14.74
N TYR A 116 -15.66 5.88 14.73
CA TYR A 116 -15.46 6.66 13.53
C TYR A 116 -14.52 5.96 12.54
N LEU A 117 -13.52 5.21 13.04
CA LEU A 117 -12.68 4.38 12.19
C LEU A 117 -13.50 3.30 11.48
N PHE A 118 -14.36 2.57 12.20
CA PHE A 118 -15.19 1.53 11.60
C PHE A 118 -16.14 2.09 10.53
N ALA A 119 -16.79 3.22 10.81
CA ALA A 119 -17.62 3.92 9.82
C ALA A 119 -16.80 4.37 8.60
N THR A 120 -15.59 4.85 8.81
CA THR A 120 -14.66 5.24 7.75
C THR A 120 -14.27 4.06 6.88
N VAL A 121 -14.01 2.90 7.47
CA VAL A 121 -13.65 1.66 6.76
C VAL A 121 -14.83 1.16 5.90
N VAL A 122 -16.07 1.27 6.39
CA VAL A 122 -17.27 0.97 5.59
C VAL A 122 -17.32 1.90 4.36
N LEU A 123 -17.17 3.22 4.56
CA LEU A 123 -17.20 4.19 3.47
C LEU A 123 -16.03 4.00 2.49
N MET A 124 -14.81 3.72 3.00
CA MET A 124 -13.65 3.32 2.20
C MET A 124 -14.00 2.16 1.25
N GLY A 125 -14.62 1.11 1.80
CA GLY A 125 -15.02 -0.05 1.01
C GLY A 125 -16.02 0.28 -0.08
N LEU A 126 -17.02 1.12 0.20
CA LEU A 126 -17.99 1.58 -0.79
C LEU A 126 -17.34 2.40 -1.91
N ILE A 127 -16.39 3.27 -1.58
CA ILE A 127 -15.60 4.03 -2.57
C ILE A 127 -14.80 3.06 -3.46
N GLN A 128 -14.16 2.05 -2.89
CA GLN A 128 -13.38 1.05 -3.64
C GLN A 128 -14.27 0.21 -4.57
N ILE A 129 -15.47 -0.18 -4.13
CA ILE A 129 -16.46 -0.85 -4.98
C ILE A 129 -16.83 0.06 -6.16
N PHE A 130 -17.13 1.33 -5.90
CA PHE A 130 -17.47 2.29 -6.93
C PHE A 130 -16.34 2.44 -7.97
N VAL A 131 -15.09 2.61 -7.52
CA VAL A 131 -13.91 2.70 -8.39
C VAL A 131 -13.75 1.43 -9.24
N GLY A 132 -13.99 0.25 -8.65
CA GLY A 132 -13.95 -1.03 -9.35
C GLY A 132 -15.03 -1.16 -10.43
N ILE A 133 -16.28 -0.75 -10.14
CA ILE A 133 -17.41 -0.73 -11.07
C ILE A 133 -17.14 0.23 -12.24
N MET A 134 -16.62 1.41 -11.95
CA MET A 134 -16.24 2.40 -12.97
C MET A 134 -14.99 2.00 -13.78
N LYS A 135 -14.34 0.88 -13.42
CA LYS A 135 -13.09 0.40 -14.04
C LYS A 135 -11.97 1.43 -13.97
N TRP A 136 -11.96 2.24 -12.90
CA TRP A 136 -10.95 3.29 -12.68
C TRP A 136 -9.60 2.74 -12.19
N GLY A 137 -9.50 1.48 -11.86
CA GLY A 137 -8.23 0.82 -11.55
C GLY A 137 -7.15 0.98 -12.62
N LYS A 138 -7.53 1.32 -13.87
CA LYS A 138 -6.58 1.68 -14.93
C LYS A 138 -5.79 2.96 -14.64
N PHE A 139 -6.34 3.88 -13.83
CA PHE A 139 -5.68 5.15 -13.52
C PHE A 139 -4.48 5.01 -12.58
N ILE A 140 -4.28 3.86 -11.93
CA ILE A 140 -3.05 3.56 -11.19
C ILE A 140 -1.80 3.70 -12.08
N ARG A 141 -1.94 3.48 -13.38
CA ARG A 141 -0.84 3.64 -14.35
C ARG A 141 -0.42 5.10 -14.55
N LEU A 142 -1.20 6.05 -14.05
CA LEU A 142 -0.86 7.48 -14.09
C LEU A 142 0.09 7.89 -12.96
N VAL A 143 0.26 7.03 -11.95
CA VAL A 143 1.22 7.30 -10.87
C VAL A 143 2.63 7.00 -11.37
N PRO A 144 3.48 8.03 -11.55
CA PRO A 144 4.83 7.85 -12.06
C PRO A 144 5.72 7.08 -11.09
N HIS A 145 6.69 6.34 -11.61
CA HIS A 145 7.62 5.55 -10.79
C HIS A 145 8.37 6.37 -9.71
N PRO A 146 8.84 7.62 -9.97
CA PRO A 146 9.46 8.44 -8.93
C PRO A 146 8.53 8.74 -7.74
N VAL A 147 7.23 8.96 -7.99
CA VAL A 147 6.23 9.17 -6.94
C VAL A 147 6.09 7.93 -6.07
N MET A 148 6.08 6.74 -6.70
CA MET A 148 6.01 5.47 -5.98
C MET A 148 7.24 5.23 -5.09
N LEU A 149 8.43 5.55 -5.58
CA LEU A 149 9.67 5.44 -4.78
C LEU A 149 9.63 6.40 -3.58
N GLY A 150 9.22 7.65 -3.80
CA GLY A 150 9.08 8.64 -2.72
C GLY A 150 8.06 8.23 -1.68
N PHE A 151 6.90 7.72 -2.12
CA PHE A 151 5.84 7.20 -1.25
C PHE A 151 6.33 6.05 -0.37
N VAL A 152 6.98 5.04 -0.94
CA VAL A 152 7.47 3.85 -0.22
C VAL A 152 8.56 4.24 0.79
N ASN A 153 9.45 5.18 0.44
CA ASN A 153 10.46 5.70 1.36
C ASN A 153 9.84 6.47 2.52
N GLY A 154 8.88 7.36 2.22
CA GLY A 154 8.13 8.09 3.24
C GLY A 154 7.38 7.16 4.18
N LEU A 155 6.69 6.16 3.64
CA LEU A 155 6.01 5.12 4.41
C LEU A 155 6.96 4.39 5.37
N ALA A 156 8.13 3.97 4.90
CA ALA A 156 9.12 3.30 5.74
C ALA A 156 9.57 4.20 6.90
N ILE A 157 9.82 5.49 6.64
CA ILE A 157 10.20 6.46 7.68
C ILE A 157 9.06 6.64 8.69
N VAL A 158 7.82 6.77 8.24
CA VAL A 158 6.66 6.94 9.12
C VAL A 158 6.45 5.71 10.00
N ILE A 159 6.56 4.49 9.44
CA ILE A 159 6.49 3.26 10.23
C ILE A 159 7.61 3.22 11.28
N PHE A 160 8.84 3.63 10.91
CA PHE A 160 9.95 3.72 11.86
C PHE A 160 9.64 4.69 13.00
N LEU A 161 9.17 5.90 12.69
CA LEU A 161 8.81 6.90 13.70
C LEU A 161 7.69 6.43 14.63
N ALA A 162 6.70 5.71 14.10
CA ALA A 162 5.63 5.13 14.89
C ALA A 162 6.16 4.11 15.91
N GLN A 163 7.21 3.33 15.59
CA GLN A 163 7.82 2.40 16.54
C GLN A 163 8.55 3.10 17.69
N MET A 164 8.93 4.37 17.53
CA MET A 164 9.61 5.13 18.60
C MET A 164 8.71 5.31 19.84
N THR A 165 7.40 5.24 19.69
CA THR A 165 6.45 5.30 20.82
C THR A 165 6.62 4.15 21.80
N GLN A 166 7.08 2.99 21.32
CA GLN A 166 7.30 1.78 22.13
C GLN A 166 8.51 1.89 23.07
N PHE A 167 9.37 2.90 22.88
CA PHE A 167 10.51 3.21 23.76
C PHE A 167 10.16 4.22 24.85
N LYS A 168 8.87 4.47 25.06
CA LYS A 168 8.37 5.35 26.13
C LYS A 168 7.84 4.53 27.29
N VAL A 169 7.81 5.16 28.47
CA VAL A 169 7.29 4.51 29.69
C VAL A 169 5.80 4.20 29.50
N PRO A 170 5.36 2.97 29.73
CA PRO A 170 3.94 2.60 29.65
C PRO A 170 3.09 3.50 30.53
N GLY A 171 1.97 4.00 30.04
CA GLY A 171 1.08 4.91 30.74
C GLY A 171 1.46 6.40 30.71
N SER A 172 2.68 6.76 30.27
CA SER A 172 3.09 8.17 30.07
C SER A 172 2.71 8.72 28.69
N VAL A 173 2.30 7.84 27.78
CA VAL A 173 2.04 8.19 26.37
C VAL A 173 0.68 8.87 26.23
N VAL A 174 0.67 10.15 25.86
CA VAL A 174 -0.52 10.88 25.45
C VAL A 174 -0.48 11.07 23.94
N ASN A 175 -1.44 10.50 23.23
CA ASN A 175 -1.56 10.69 21.78
C ASN A 175 -2.03 12.11 21.45
N THR A 176 -1.17 12.92 20.86
CA THR A 176 -1.46 14.31 20.48
C THR A 176 -2.04 14.46 19.06
N GLY A 177 -2.40 13.35 18.40
CA GLY A 177 -3.04 13.36 17.07
C GLY A 177 -2.13 13.75 15.89
N GLN A 178 -0.88 14.11 16.13
CA GLN A 178 0.08 14.53 15.08
C GLN A 178 1.25 13.55 14.90
N GLY A 179 1.06 12.28 15.25
CA GLY A 179 2.10 11.25 15.07
C GLY A 179 3.27 11.30 16.07
N MET A 180 3.39 12.36 16.87
CA MET A 180 4.31 12.47 18.00
C MET A 180 3.54 12.38 19.30
N SER A 181 3.58 11.23 19.97
CA SER A 181 3.06 11.11 21.32
C SER A 181 4.00 11.82 22.30
N SER A 182 3.47 12.65 23.19
CA SER A 182 4.21 13.11 24.37
C SER A 182 4.32 11.95 25.37
N GLY A 183 5.45 11.81 26.05
CA GLY A 183 5.67 10.75 27.03
C GLY A 183 7.15 10.67 27.40
N GLU A 184 7.45 10.19 28.60
CA GLU A 184 8.82 10.02 29.07
C GLU A 184 9.49 8.85 28.34
N TRP A 185 10.74 9.06 27.91
CA TRP A 185 11.53 8.01 27.30
C TRP A 185 12.03 7.01 28.35
N LEU A 186 12.04 5.74 27.99
CA LEU A 186 12.76 4.75 28.78
C LEU A 186 14.21 5.18 28.92
N SER A 187 14.77 5.04 30.13
CA SER A 187 16.16 5.41 30.42
C SER A 187 16.86 4.33 31.22
N GLY A 188 18.19 4.33 31.21
CA GLY A 188 18.98 3.38 31.97
C GLY A 188 18.85 1.93 31.50
N LEU A 189 18.84 0.99 32.45
CA LEU A 189 18.80 -0.45 32.17
C LEU A 189 17.57 -0.91 31.37
N PRO A 190 16.34 -0.45 31.63
CA PRO A 190 15.18 -0.82 30.83
C PRO A 190 15.32 -0.49 29.33
N LEU A 191 15.89 0.66 28.98
CA LEU A 191 16.17 1.03 27.60
C LEU A 191 17.19 0.10 26.96
N LEU A 192 18.30 -0.21 27.68
CA LEU A 192 19.33 -1.10 27.17
C LEU A 192 18.80 -2.52 26.93
N VAL A 193 17.97 -3.04 27.85
CA VAL A 193 17.33 -4.35 27.67
C VAL A 193 16.39 -4.33 26.47
N MET A 194 15.55 -3.30 26.34
CA MET A 194 14.66 -3.16 25.20
C MET A 194 15.43 -3.13 23.88
N LEU A 195 16.48 -2.29 23.78
CA LEU A 195 17.34 -2.20 22.57
C LEU A 195 18.07 -3.52 22.29
N GLY A 196 18.54 -4.20 23.33
CA GLY A 196 19.20 -5.50 23.20
C GLY A 196 18.27 -6.57 22.63
N LEU A 197 17.04 -6.66 23.11
CA LEU A 197 16.02 -7.58 22.59
C LEU A 197 15.56 -7.23 21.18
N VAL A 198 15.40 -5.95 20.87
CA VAL A 198 15.14 -5.46 19.50
C VAL A 198 16.25 -5.89 18.55
N ALA A 199 17.52 -5.62 18.91
CA ALA A 199 18.67 -6.00 18.09
C ALA A 199 18.78 -7.52 17.92
N LEU A 200 18.54 -8.29 18.99
CA LEU A 200 18.52 -9.75 18.95
C LEU A 200 17.44 -10.25 17.98
N THR A 201 16.22 -9.70 18.06
CA THR A 201 15.14 -10.03 17.12
C THR A 201 15.54 -9.76 15.68
N MET A 202 16.12 -8.59 15.41
CA MET A 202 16.57 -8.22 14.06
C MET A 202 17.64 -9.19 13.53
N VAL A 203 18.63 -9.58 14.37
CA VAL A 203 19.67 -10.52 14.00
C VAL A 203 19.08 -11.90 13.69
N ILE A 204 18.11 -12.38 14.50
CA ILE A 204 17.44 -13.66 14.26
C ILE A 204 16.64 -13.60 12.95
N VAL A 205 15.84 -12.55 12.74
CA VAL A 205 15.04 -12.38 11.52
C VAL A 205 15.93 -12.30 10.26
N TRP A 206 17.07 -11.63 10.35
CA TRP A 206 18.03 -11.54 9.24
C TRP A 206 18.77 -12.86 8.99
N GLY A 207 19.12 -13.59 10.05
CA GLY A 207 19.91 -14.83 9.98
C GLY A 207 19.08 -16.07 9.63
N MET A 208 17.83 -16.12 10.09
CA MET A 208 16.96 -17.32 9.97
C MET A 208 16.79 -17.82 8.53
N PRO A 209 16.57 -16.97 7.50
CA PRO A 209 16.44 -17.43 6.12
C PRO A 209 17.71 -18.11 5.56
N LYS A 210 18.87 -17.86 6.18
CA LYS A 210 20.15 -18.50 5.80
C LYS A 210 20.31 -19.89 6.43
N LEU A 211 19.64 -20.11 7.59
CA LEU A 211 19.69 -21.40 8.31
C LEU A 211 18.60 -22.34 7.84
N THR A 212 17.36 -21.85 7.75
CA THR A 212 16.21 -22.65 7.32
C THR A 212 15.12 -21.79 6.67
N LYS A 213 14.43 -22.41 5.72
CA LYS A 213 13.25 -21.82 5.08
C LYS A 213 11.93 -22.44 5.62
N ALA A 214 12.03 -23.38 6.55
CA ALA A 214 10.88 -24.09 7.11
C ALA A 214 10.07 -23.23 8.10
N VAL A 215 10.74 -22.28 8.77
CA VAL A 215 10.10 -21.39 9.75
C VAL A 215 10.17 -19.95 9.24
N PRO A 216 9.05 -19.20 9.22
CA PRO A 216 9.06 -17.78 8.88
C PRO A 216 9.99 -17.01 9.82
N ALA A 217 10.85 -16.17 9.24
CA ALA A 217 11.84 -15.43 10.01
C ALA A 217 11.26 -14.54 11.12
N PRO A 218 10.15 -13.78 10.89
CA PRO A 218 9.51 -13.01 11.95
C PRO A 218 9.03 -13.87 13.12
N LEU A 219 8.43 -15.03 12.82
CA LEU A 219 7.97 -15.97 13.86
C LEU A 219 9.15 -16.51 14.69
N ALA A 220 10.25 -16.88 14.03
CA ALA A 220 11.46 -17.34 14.74
C ALA A 220 12.02 -16.24 15.66
N GLY A 221 12.08 -15.00 15.17
CA GLY A 221 12.55 -13.85 15.96
C GLY A 221 11.70 -13.64 17.21
N ILE A 222 10.39 -13.60 17.04
CA ILE A 222 9.44 -13.41 18.15
C ILE A 222 9.47 -14.59 19.10
N GLY A 223 9.42 -15.83 18.59
CA GLY A 223 9.37 -17.02 19.42
C GLY A 223 10.63 -17.19 20.27
N ILE A 224 11.81 -17.02 19.68
CA ILE A 224 13.08 -17.15 20.42
C ILE A 224 13.20 -16.07 21.49
N VAL A 225 12.88 -14.80 21.14
CA VAL A 225 12.96 -13.68 22.10
C VAL A 225 11.92 -13.85 23.19
N ALA A 226 10.69 -14.30 22.88
CA ALA A 226 9.68 -14.60 23.89
C ALA A 226 10.14 -15.69 24.86
N VAL A 227 10.71 -16.79 24.34
CA VAL A 227 11.28 -17.86 25.18
C VAL A 227 12.40 -17.34 26.09
N ILE A 228 13.30 -16.50 25.57
CA ILE A 228 14.37 -15.89 26.37
C ILE A 228 13.77 -15.02 27.49
N VAL A 229 12.83 -14.14 27.16
CA VAL A 229 12.20 -13.24 28.12
C VAL A 229 11.48 -14.03 29.23
N ILE A 230 10.79 -15.11 28.87
CA ILE A 230 10.08 -15.96 29.84
C ILE A 230 11.07 -16.77 30.67
N ALA A 231 12.06 -17.41 30.05
CA ALA A 231 13.00 -18.30 30.74
C ALA A 231 13.91 -17.55 31.72
N PHE A 232 14.31 -16.32 31.40
CA PHE A 232 15.15 -15.49 32.27
C PHE A 232 14.35 -14.54 33.15
N GLY A 233 13.01 -14.54 33.07
CA GLY A 233 12.16 -13.68 33.89
C GLY A 233 12.42 -12.17 33.61
N ILE A 234 12.75 -11.80 32.37
CA ILE A 234 13.09 -10.43 32.01
C ILE A 234 11.80 -9.59 32.07
N ASP A 235 11.82 -8.54 32.88
CA ASP A 235 10.69 -7.61 33.01
C ASP A 235 10.72 -6.61 31.85
N VAL A 236 9.87 -6.87 30.86
CA VAL A 236 9.66 -6.03 29.67
C VAL A 236 8.19 -6.01 29.29
N PRO A 237 7.69 -4.90 28.73
CA PRO A 237 6.31 -4.80 28.30
C PRO A 237 5.94 -5.89 27.28
N ARG A 238 4.79 -6.50 27.46
CA ARG A 238 4.22 -7.54 26.60
C ARG A 238 2.95 -7.04 25.94
N VAL A 239 2.49 -7.74 24.91
CA VAL A 239 1.23 -7.42 24.22
C VAL A 239 0.05 -7.43 25.18
N GLY A 240 -0.01 -8.42 26.09
CA GLY A 240 -1.06 -8.53 27.11
C GLY A 240 -1.10 -7.38 28.11
N ASP A 241 0.03 -6.68 28.34
CA ASP A 241 0.08 -5.51 29.22
C ASP A 241 -0.58 -4.28 28.59
N LEU A 242 -0.67 -4.23 27.28
CA LEU A 242 -1.32 -3.14 26.53
C LEU A 242 -2.81 -3.41 26.31
N ALA A 243 -3.17 -4.65 26.03
CA ALA A 243 -4.55 -5.06 25.79
C ALA A 243 -4.70 -6.59 25.90
N SER A 244 -5.74 -7.05 26.56
CA SER A 244 -6.10 -8.49 26.53
C SER A 244 -6.61 -8.87 25.15
N ILE A 245 -6.05 -9.95 24.58
CA ILE A 245 -6.48 -10.52 23.30
C ILE A 245 -7.51 -11.65 23.57
N GLU A 246 -8.08 -11.75 24.73
CA GLU A 246 -9.21 -12.66 24.98
C GLU A 246 -10.35 -12.29 24.02
N GLY A 247 -10.24 -12.77 22.77
CA GLY A 247 -11.14 -12.49 21.69
C GLY A 247 -11.81 -13.75 21.19
N GLY A 248 -13.11 -13.65 20.97
CA GLY A 248 -13.89 -14.65 20.27
C GLY A 248 -13.83 -14.47 18.76
N LEU A 249 -14.83 -14.99 18.09
CA LEU A 249 -15.09 -14.71 16.67
C LEU A 249 -15.46 -13.23 16.49
N PRO A 250 -15.10 -12.61 15.34
CA PRO A 250 -15.54 -11.26 15.01
C PRO A 250 -17.07 -11.17 15.10
N GLN A 251 -17.58 -10.22 15.87
CA GLN A 251 -19.01 -10.02 16.02
C GLN A 251 -19.49 -8.91 15.09
N PHE A 252 -20.69 -9.11 14.54
CA PHE A 252 -21.33 -8.07 13.74
C PHE A 252 -21.65 -6.86 14.61
N HIS A 253 -21.19 -5.70 14.21
CA HIS A 253 -21.37 -4.45 14.90
C HIS A 253 -21.68 -3.33 13.90
N ILE A 254 -22.73 -2.56 14.17
CA ILE A 254 -22.99 -1.35 13.40
C ILE A 254 -22.23 -0.21 14.08
N PRO A 255 -21.34 0.51 13.37
CA PRO A 255 -20.58 1.60 13.97
C PRO A 255 -21.48 2.62 14.66
N SER A 256 -21.22 2.85 15.94
CA SER A 256 -22.04 3.73 16.81
C SER A 256 -21.65 5.19 16.62
N VAL A 257 -21.88 5.72 15.40
CA VAL A 257 -21.65 7.12 15.06
C VAL A 257 -22.95 7.84 14.74
N PRO A 258 -23.09 9.14 15.05
CA PRO A 258 -24.26 9.91 14.65
C PRO A 258 -24.40 9.92 13.12
N LEU A 259 -25.56 9.56 12.58
CA LEU A 259 -25.82 9.61 11.15
C LEU A 259 -26.16 11.04 10.71
N THR A 260 -25.21 11.95 10.88
CA THR A 260 -25.31 13.36 10.53
C THR A 260 -24.43 13.71 9.34
N LEU A 261 -24.74 14.82 8.67
CA LEU A 261 -23.89 15.34 7.60
C LEU A 261 -22.51 15.73 8.12
N GLU A 262 -22.40 16.15 9.37
CA GLU A 262 -21.13 16.46 10.04
C GLU A 262 -20.24 15.21 10.13
N THR A 263 -20.77 14.10 10.63
CA THR A 263 -20.05 12.83 10.66
C THR A 263 -19.57 12.43 9.27
N PHE A 264 -20.42 12.57 8.25
CA PHE A 264 -20.05 12.27 6.86
C PHE A 264 -18.85 13.12 6.40
N TRP A 265 -18.85 14.44 6.69
CA TRP A 265 -17.74 15.32 6.30
C TRP A 265 -16.46 15.04 7.11
N ILE A 266 -16.56 14.51 8.33
CA ILE A 266 -15.39 14.06 9.12
C ILE A 266 -14.76 12.81 8.48
N ILE A 267 -15.57 11.79 8.18
CA ILE A 267 -15.05 10.50 7.71
C ILE A 267 -14.69 10.49 6.21
N LEU A 268 -15.31 11.32 5.38
CA LEU A 268 -15.14 11.29 3.93
C LEU A 268 -13.68 11.49 3.47
N PRO A 269 -12.92 12.50 3.96
CA PRO A 269 -11.53 12.67 3.55
C PRO A 269 -10.67 11.46 3.92
N TYR A 270 -10.81 10.94 5.14
CA TYR A 270 -10.08 9.74 5.57
C TYR A 270 -10.46 8.51 4.73
N ALA A 271 -11.77 8.30 4.49
CA ALA A 271 -12.23 7.19 3.65
C ALA A 271 -11.70 7.28 2.22
N GLY A 272 -11.67 8.47 1.64
CA GLY A 272 -11.10 8.72 0.32
C GLY A 272 -9.62 8.42 0.25
N ILE A 273 -8.87 8.88 1.24
CA ILE A 273 -7.43 8.63 1.40
C ILE A 273 -7.14 7.14 1.55
N LEU A 274 -7.81 6.48 2.49
CA LEU A 274 -7.65 5.05 2.74
C LEU A 274 -8.03 4.20 1.52
N ALA A 275 -9.11 4.58 0.81
CA ALA A 275 -9.51 3.92 -0.43
C ALA A 275 -8.44 4.05 -1.53
N ALA A 276 -7.87 5.23 -1.69
CA ALA A 276 -6.83 5.48 -2.69
C ALA A 276 -5.56 4.67 -2.37
N ILE A 277 -5.04 4.75 -1.14
CA ILE A 277 -3.85 4.00 -0.71
C ILE A 277 -4.08 2.50 -0.84
N GLY A 278 -5.21 2.01 -0.31
CA GLY A 278 -5.52 0.58 -0.37
C GLY A 278 -5.64 0.04 -1.80
N LEU A 279 -6.23 0.82 -2.73
CA LEU A 279 -6.28 0.44 -4.14
C LEU A 279 -4.91 0.51 -4.81
N ILE A 280 -4.10 1.54 -4.52
CA ILE A 280 -2.74 1.67 -5.06
C ILE A 280 -1.92 0.44 -4.66
N GLU A 281 -1.83 0.11 -3.37
CA GLU A 281 -1.09 -1.06 -2.89
C GLU A 281 -1.62 -2.37 -3.49
N SER A 282 -2.94 -2.55 -3.53
CA SER A 282 -3.55 -3.77 -4.06
C SER A 282 -3.29 -3.95 -5.54
N LEU A 283 -3.39 -2.90 -6.34
CA LEU A 283 -3.16 -2.99 -7.79
C LEU A 283 -1.68 -3.12 -8.13
N LEU A 284 -0.78 -2.55 -7.32
CA LEU A 284 0.66 -2.79 -7.45
C LEU A 284 1.02 -4.24 -7.11
N THR A 285 0.48 -4.77 -6.02
CA THR A 285 0.65 -6.17 -5.63
C THR A 285 0.12 -7.10 -6.71
N LEU A 286 -1.05 -6.79 -7.30
CA LEU A 286 -1.64 -7.53 -8.40
C LEU A 286 -0.72 -7.59 -9.62
N ASN A 287 -0.10 -6.46 -9.99
CA ASN A 287 0.84 -6.41 -11.11
C ASN A 287 2.11 -7.21 -10.78
N LEU A 288 2.72 -7.00 -9.60
CA LEU A 288 3.94 -7.68 -9.18
C LEU A 288 3.76 -9.21 -9.14
N VAL A 289 2.69 -9.69 -8.50
CA VAL A 289 2.37 -11.13 -8.48
C VAL A 289 2.07 -11.62 -9.91
N GLY A 290 1.52 -10.72 -10.75
CA GLY A 290 1.31 -10.93 -12.18
C GLY A 290 2.57 -11.28 -12.94
N ASP A 291 3.55 -10.45 -12.78
CA ASP A 291 4.84 -10.59 -13.47
C ASP A 291 5.57 -11.87 -13.04
N ILE A 292 5.54 -12.19 -11.74
CA ILE A 292 6.19 -13.41 -11.22
C ILE A 292 5.50 -14.70 -11.66
N THR A 293 4.17 -14.67 -11.77
CA THR A 293 3.39 -15.88 -12.10
C THR A 293 3.03 -15.95 -13.58
N ASN A 294 3.46 -14.99 -14.41
CA ASN A 294 3.16 -14.87 -15.84
C ASN A 294 1.65 -14.95 -16.17
N LYS A 295 0.82 -14.44 -15.26
CA LYS A 295 -0.64 -14.41 -15.45
C LYS A 295 -1.14 -12.98 -15.21
N ARG A 296 -2.06 -12.48 -16.00
CA ARG A 296 -2.68 -11.16 -15.80
C ARG A 296 -3.84 -11.27 -14.82
N GLY A 297 -3.98 -10.31 -13.90
CA GLY A 297 -5.09 -10.22 -12.95
C GLY A 297 -6.13 -9.19 -13.38
N GLY A 298 -7.34 -9.30 -12.80
CA GLY A 298 -8.43 -8.37 -13.03
C GLY A 298 -8.41 -7.18 -12.06
N ALA A 299 -7.91 -6.02 -12.48
CA ALA A 299 -7.82 -4.84 -11.62
C ALA A 299 -9.19 -4.39 -11.07
N SER A 300 -10.24 -4.39 -11.90
CA SER A 300 -11.61 -4.04 -11.45
C SER A 300 -12.17 -5.07 -10.47
N GLN A 301 -11.91 -6.36 -10.71
CA GLN A 301 -12.32 -7.43 -9.80
C GLN A 301 -11.61 -7.29 -8.46
N GLU A 302 -10.32 -7.01 -8.46
CA GLU A 302 -9.54 -6.76 -7.24
C GLU A 302 -10.10 -5.56 -6.46
N SER A 303 -10.35 -4.43 -7.14
CA SER A 303 -10.92 -3.23 -6.50
C SER A 303 -12.28 -3.51 -5.86
N ILE A 304 -13.16 -4.27 -6.52
CA ILE A 304 -14.47 -4.65 -5.98
C ILE A 304 -14.28 -5.58 -4.77
N ALA A 305 -13.42 -6.58 -4.87
CA ALA A 305 -13.19 -7.53 -3.78
C ALA A 305 -12.60 -6.86 -2.54
N GLN A 306 -11.63 -5.96 -2.72
CA GLN A 306 -11.08 -5.13 -1.62
C GLN A 306 -12.16 -4.25 -1.00
N GLY A 307 -13.02 -3.64 -1.82
CA GLY A 307 -14.12 -2.83 -1.34
C GLY A 307 -15.15 -3.61 -0.55
N ILE A 308 -15.58 -4.80 -1.02
CA ILE A 308 -16.47 -5.69 -0.27
C ILE A 308 -15.81 -6.11 1.05
N ALA A 309 -14.53 -6.50 0.99
CA ALA A 309 -13.79 -6.91 2.16
C ALA A 309 -13.73 -5.81 3.23
N ASN A 310 -13.40 -4.58 2.84
CA ASN A 310 -13.33 -3.45 3.76
C ASN A 310 -14.70 -3.06 4.30
N THR A 311 -15.74 -3.05 3.45
CA THR A 311 -17.12 -2.79 3.93
C THR A 311 -17.54 -3.80 4.99
N VAL A 312 -17.30 -5.10 4.75
CA VAL A 312 -17.59 -6.15 5.75
C VAL A 312 -16.73 -5.95 7.00
N THR A 313 -15.45 -5.68 6.83
CA THR A 313 -14.49 -5.49 7.95
C THR A 313 -14.94 -4.37 8.89
N GLY A 314 -15.43 -3.25 8.35
CA GLY A 314 -15.94 -2.15 9.18
C GLY A 314 -17.16 -2.54 10.03
N PHE A 315 -18.03 -3.43 9.53
CA PHE A 315 -19.15 -3.98 10.31
C PHE A 315 -18.76 -5.09 11.29
N PHE A 316 -17.53 -5.56 11.27
CA PHE A 316 -17.03 -6.57 12.22
C PHE A 316 -15.88 -6.04 13.09
N GLY A 317 -15.79 -4.72 13.24
CA GLY A 317 -14.84 -4.09 14.17
C GLY A 317 -13.39 -4.20 13.73
N GLY A 318 -13.11 -4.24 12.44
CA GLY A 318 -11.75 -4.26 11.91
C GLY A 318 -11.32 -2.93 11.30
N MET A 319 -10.01 -2.67 11.32
CA MET A 319 -9.41 -1.42 10.82
C MET A 319 -9.30 -1.31 9.30
N GLY A 320 -9.83 -2.29 8.56
CA GLY A 320 -9.65 -2.35 7.12
C GLY A 320 -8.27 -2.85 6.70
N GLY A 321 -8.10 -3.06 5.40
CA GLY A 321 -6.84 -3.59 4.87
C GLY A 321 -6.74 -3.47 3.36
N CYS A 322 -5.63 -3.96 2.82
CA CYS A 322 -5.36 -4.04 1.39
C CYS A 322 -4.41 -5.19 1.07
N ALA A 323 -4.12 -5.42 -0.21
CA ALA A 323 -3.16 -6.46 -0.59
C ALA A 323 -1.73 -6.04 -0.20
N MET A 324 -1.02 -6.96 0.40
CA MET A 324 0.32 -6.76 0.94
C MET A 324 1.37 -7.37 0.02
N ILE A 325 2.31 -6.57 -0.47
CA ILE A 325 3.41 -7.03 -1.34
C ILE A 325 4.24 -8.10 -0.62
N GLY A 326 4.68 -7.83 0.60
CA GLY A 326 5.55 -8.72 1.38
C GLY A 326 4.93 -10.10 1.59
N GLN A 327 3.69 -10.15 2.07
CA GLN A 327 2.97 -11.39 2.37
C GLN A 327 2.62 -12.17 1.10
N SER A 328 2.23 -11.47 0.03
CA SER A 328 2.00 -12.09 -1.27
C SER A 328 3.29 -12.73 -1.81
N MET A 329 4.44 -12.10 -1.62
CA MET A 329 5.74 -12.64 -2.01
C MET A 329 6.13 -13.87 -1.18
N ILE A 330 5.88 -13.84 0.15
CA ILE A 330 6.07 -15.01 1.03
C ILE A 330 5.23 -16.17 0.52
N ASN A 331 3.95 -15.94 0.26
CA ASN A 331 3.03 -16.94 -0.26
C ASN A 331 3.52 -17.57 -1.57
N VAL A 332 3.82 -16.73 -2.56
CA VAL A 332 4.27 -17.17 -3.87
C VAL A 332 5.61 -17.92 -3.81
N LYS A 333 6.56 -17.46 -2.99
CA LYS A 333 7.86 -18.13 -2.78
C LYS A 333 7.73 -19.46 -2.04
N SER A 334 6.73 -19.58 -1.15
CA SER A 334 6.40 -20.83 -0.45
C SER A 334 5.62 -21.82 -1.33
N GLY A 335 5.30 -21.43 -2.55
CA GLY A 335 4.61 -22.27 -3.53
C GLY A 335 3.10 -22.04 -3.63
N GLY A 336 2.51 -21.10 -2.87
CA GLY A 336 1.09 -20.73 -2.98
C GLY A 336 0.80 -20.06 -4.32
N ARG A 337 -0.07 -20.66 -5.12
CA ARG A 337 -0.43 -20.21 -6.49
C ARG A 337 -1.93 -20.13 -6.70
N THR A 338 -2.69 -20.76 -5.82
CA THR A 338 -4.14 -20.88 -5.92
C THR A 338 -4.83 -20.04 -4.84
N ARG A 339 -6.15 -20.01 -4.86
CA ARG A 339 -6.94 -19.34 -3.81
C ARG A 339 -6.86 -20.06 -2.45
N ILE A 340 -6.52 -21.36 -2.48
CA ILE A 340 -6.46 -22.22 -1.30
C ILE A 340 -5.45 -21.67 -0.28
N ALA A 341 -4.27 -21.20 -0.72
CA ALA A 341 -3.27 -20.66 0.19
C ALA A 341 -3.77 -19.42 0.94
N GLY A 342 -4.44 -18.48 0.26
CA GLY A 342 -5.01 -17.30 0.89
C GLY A 342 -6.16 -17.63 1.85
N ILE A 343 -7.05 -18.55 1.46
CA ILE A 343 -8.13 -19.03 2.33
C ILE A 343 -7.54 -19.73 3.56
N ALA A 344 -6.55 -20.60 3.37
CA ALA A 344 -5.86 -21.29 4.45
C ALA A 344 -5.17 -20.29 5.39
N ALA A 345 -4.51 -19.27 4.86
CA ALA A 345 -3.89 -18.22 5.66
C ALA A 345 -4.92 -17.51 6.57
N ALA A 346 -6.06 -17.12 6.01
CA ALA A 346 -7.13 -16.48 6.78
C ALA A 346 -7.72 -17.41 7.85
N LEU A 347 -7.99 -18.67 7.54
CA LEU A 347 -8.54 -19.63 8.49
C LEU A 347 -7.54 -20.00 9.59
N PHE A 348 -6.25 -20.16 9.28
CA PHE A 348 -5.22 -20.35 10.31
C PHE A 348 -5.08 -19.12 11.21
N LEU A 349 -5.16 -17.91 10.62
CA LEU A 349 -5.15 -16.68 11.41
C LEU A 349 -6.33 -16.62 12.38
N LEU A 350 -7.53 -16.96 11.94
CA LEU A 350 -8.70 -17.06 12.81
C LEU A 350 -8.50 -18.11 13.94
N ALA A 351 -7.96 -19.28 13.58
CA ALA A 351 -7.63 -20.30 14.57
C ALA A 351 -6.62 -19.79 15.61
N PHE A 352 -5.62 -19.02 15.19
CA PHE A 352 -4.66 -18.40 16.11
C PHE A 352 -5.32 -17.38 17.03
N ILE A 353 -6.25 -16.56 16.53
CA ILE A 353 -7.00 -15.60 17.36
C ILE A 353 -7.81 -16.32 18.43
N VAL A 354 -8.50 -17.40 18.06
CA VAL A 354 -9.42 -18.10 18.97
C VAL A 354 -8.71 -19.00 19.97
N VAL A 355 -7.63 -19.69 19.53
CA VAL A 355 -6.99 -20.75 20.34
C VAL A 355 -5.65 -20.29 20.92
N ALA A 356 -4.90 -19.43 20.22
CA ALA A 356 -3.55 -19.06 20.60
C ALA A 356 -3.44 -17.63 21.20
N SER A 357 -4.56 -17.00 21.53
CA SER A 357 -4.57 -15.68 22.19
C SER A 357 -3.65 -15.58 23.41
N PRO A 358 -3.62 -16.56 24.36
CA PRO A 358 -2.72 -16.48 25.50
C PRO A 358 -1.23 -16.49 25.13
N LEU A 359 -0.88 -17.11 23.99
CA LEU A 359 0.48 -17.09 23.48
C LEU A 359 0.83 -15.75 22.84
N ILE A 360 -0.12 -15.11 22.17
CA ILE A 360 0.07 -13.79 21.56
C ILE A 360 0.27 -12.73 22.65
N GLU A 361 -0.46 -12.81 23.76
CA GLU A 361 -0.33 -11.89 24.89
C GLU A 361 1.06 -11.93 25.55
N GLN A 362 1.74 -13.06 25.49
CA GLN A 362 3.09 -13.19 26.04
C GLN A 362 4.21 -12.64 25.14
N ILE A 363 3.88 -12.18 23.94
CA ILE A 363 4.88 -11.64 23.01
C ILE A 363 5.46 -10.34 23.59
N PRO A 364 6.80 -10.24 23.77
CA PRO A 364 7.44 -9.00 24.17
C PRO A 364 7.31 -7.92 23.11
N LEU A 365 6.95 -6.69 23.48
CA LEU A 365 6.87 -5.58 22.53
C LEU A 365 8.21 -5.32 21.81
N ALA A 366 9.33 -5.54 22.51
CA ALA A 366 10.65 -5.47 21.90
C ALA A 366 10.82 -6.38 20.67
N ALA A 367 10.22 -7.59 20.71
CA ALA A 367 10.27 -8.50 19.58
C ALA A 367 9.45 -7.99 18.39
N LEU A 368 8.25 -7.41 18.64
CA LEU A 368 7.44 -6.79 17.60
C LEU A 368 8.15 -5.60 16.97
N VAL A 369 8.74 -4.72 17.77
CA VAL A 369 9.53 -3.57 17.29
C VAL A 369 10.70 -4.04 16.43
N GLY A 370 11.42 -5.09 16.84
CA GLY A 370 12.53 -5.67 16.06
C GLY A 370 12.06 -6.19 14.70
N VAL A 371 10.91 -6.88 14.64
CA VAL A 371 10.30 -7.30 13.38
C VAL A 371 9.90 -6.10 12.53
N MET A 372 9.28 -5.08 13.14
CA MET A 372 8.86 -3.86 12.42
C MET A 372 10.05 -3.09 11.85
N PHE A 373 11.19 -3.03 12.55
CA PHE A 373 12.40 -2.44 11.98
C PHE A 373 12.93 -3.23 10.77
N MET A 374 12.80 -4.56 10.79
CA MET A 374 13.12 -5.36 9.61
C MET A 374 12.15 -5.11 8.45
N VAL A 375 10.86 -4.88 8.74
CA VAL A 375 9.86 -4.46 7.75
C VAL A 375 10.22 -3.09 7.18
N VAL A 376 10.60 -2.12 8.01
CA VAL A 376 11.06 -0.79 7.57
C VAL A 376 12.25 -0.90 6.62
N ILE A 377 13.27 -1.69 6.99
CA ILE A 377 14.46 -1.92 6.15
C ILE A 377 14.08 -2.57 4.82
N GLY A 378 13.15 -3.53 4.84
CA GLY A 378 12.66 -4.21 3.64
C GLY A 378 11.72 -3.38 2.77
N THR A 379 11.01 -2.43 3.35
CA THR A 379 10.08 -1.52 2.66
C THR A 379 10.81 -0.36 2.02
N PHE A 380 11.84 0.19 2.68
CA PHE A 380 12.59 1.32 2.14
C PHE A 380 13.25 0.96 0.80
N ALA A 381 13.00 1.78 -0.21
CA ALA A 381 13.54 1.56 -1.56
C ALA A 381 15.00 2.03 -1.65
N TRP A 382 15.94 1.26 -1.08
CA TRP A 382 17.38 1.59 -1.06
C TRP A 382 17.95 1.91 -2.44
N ASN A 383 17.42 1.29 -3.49
CA ASN A 383 17.81 1.59 -4.87
C ASN A 383 17.49 3.04 -5.26
N SER A 384 16.48 3.68 -4.64
CA SER A 384 16.15 5.08 -4.93
C SER A 384 17.32 6.02 -4.63
N LEU A 385 18.09 5.75 -3.56
CA LEU A 385 19.27 6.54 -3.21
C LEU A 385 20.40 6.41 -4.25
N MET A 386 20.55 5.21 -4.81
CA MET A 386 21.56 4.96 -5.86
C MET A 386 21.11 5.52 -7.23
N ILE A 387 19.82 5.46 -7.50
CA ILE A 387 19.24 5.92 -8.77
C ILE A 387 19.19 7.44 -8.82
N MET A 388 19.03 8.15 -7.70
CA MET A 388 18.94 9.62 -7.66
C MET A 388 20.09 10.35 -8.39
N ARG A 389 21.26 9.72 -8.48
CA ARG A 389 22.41 10.27 -9.24
C ARG A 389 22.38 9.97 -10.74
N LYS A 390 21.47 9.11 -11.19
CA LYS A 390 21.39 8.60 -12.58
C LYS A 390 20.09 9.02 -13.30
N VAL A 391 19.09 9.46 -12.55
CA VAL A 391 17.81 9.93 -13.12
C VAL A 391 17.85 11.44 -13.35
N PRO A 392 16.97 11.99 -14.20
CA PRO A 392 16.80 13.42 -14.33
C PRO A 392 16.58 14.12 -12.99
N LEU A 393 17.08 15.33 -12.83
CA LEU A 393 16.95 16.10 -11.59
C LEU A 393 15.48 16.28 -11.17
N THR A 394 14.57 16.36 -12.14
CA THR A 394 13.12 16.42 -11.89
C THR A 394 12.59 15.19 -11.18
N ASP A 395 13.03 13.99 -11.58
CA ASP A 395 12.61 12.74 -10.97
C ASP A 395 13.21 12.59 -9.57
N ALA A 396 14.47 12.95 -9.39
CA ALA A 396 15.12 12.98 -8.07
C ALA A 396 14.42 13.96 -7.13
N PHE A 397 14.04 15.13 -7.62
CA PHE A 397 13.27 16.12 -6.85
C PHE A 397 11.90 15.57 -6.44
N VAL A 398 11.18 14.89 -7.33
CA VAL A 398 9.89 14.27 -7.04
C VAL A 398 10.03 13.20 -5.95
N ILE A 399 11.06 12.35 -6.00
CA ILE A 399 11.30 11.32 -4.96
C ILE A 399 11.49 11.99 -3.60
N ILE A 400 12.34 13.00 -3.51
CA ILE A 400 12.63 13.72 -2.25
C ILE A 400 11.38 14.46 -1.75
N LEU A 401 10.70 15.18 -2.63
CA LEU A 401 9.49 15.93 -2.31
C LEU A 401 8.40 15.02 -1.75
N VAL A 402 8.08 13.92 -2.46
CA VAL A 402 7.06 12.98 -2.02
C VAL A 402 7.44 12.31 -0.69
N THR A 403 8.71 11.93 -0.53
CA THR A 403 9.20 11.40 0.76
C THR A 403 9.01 12.40 1.89
N ALA A 404 9.42 13.66 1.69
CA ALA A 404 9.30 14.70 2.70
C ALA A 404 7.84 15.02 3.04
N VAL A 405 6.99 15.20 2.02
CA VAL A 405 5.55 15.45 2.21
C VAL A 405 4.89 14.28 2.94
N THR A 406 5.23 13.03 2.60
CA THR A 406 4.71 11.83 3.29
C THR A 406 5.02 11.86 4.79
N VAL A 407 6.23 12.27 5.15
CA VAL A 407 6.67 12.31 6.57
C VAL A 407 6.09 13.50 7.32
N MET A 408 5.89 14.64 6.65
CA MET A 408 5.46 15.90 7.28
C MET A 408 3.94 16.09 7.33
N THR A 409 3.20 15.43 6.42
CA THR A 409 1.74 15.57 6.33
C THR A 409 1.06 14.22 6.43
N ASP A 410 0.60 13.69 5.30
CA ASP A 410 0.06 12.34 5.19
C ASP A 410 0.36 11.72 3.80
N LEU A 411 0.19 10.39 3.72
CA LEU A 411 0.51 9.61 2.55
C LEU A 411 -0.30 10.00 1.31
N ALA A 412 -1.54 10.41 1.46
CA ALA A 412 -2.40 10.71 0.32
C ALA A 412 -2.07 12.07 -0.28
N ILE A 413 -1.87 13.08 0.56
CA ILE A 413 -1.43 14.40 0.10
C ILE A 413 -0.11 14.25 -0.66
N ALA A 414 0.82 13.44 -0.13
CA ALA A 414 2.10 13.19 -0.77
C ALA A 414 1.96 12.60 -2.19
N VAL A 415 1.08 11.61 -2.36
CA VAL A 415 0.83 11.00 -3.68
C VAL A 415 0.21 12.01 -4.64
N VAL A 416 -0.80 12.76 -4.21
CA VAL A 416 -1.45 13.79 -5.05
C VAL A 416 -0.45 14.87 -5.47
N VAL A 417 0.31 15.41 -4.52
CA VAL A 417 1.36 16.40 -4.82
C VAL A 417 2.40 15.82 -5.78
N GLY A 418 2.86 14.60 -5.52
CA GLY A 418 3.83 13.92 -6.38
C GLY A 418 3.33 13.72 -7.81
N VAL A 419 2.09 13.28 -7.99
CA VAL A 419 1.47 13.10 -9.32
C VAL A 419 1.35 14.44 -10.03
N ILE A 420 0.87 15.49 -9.35
CA ILE A 420 0.73 16.82 -9.95
C ILE A 420 2.10 17.36 -10.39
N VAL A 421 3.09 17.35 -9.50
CA VAL A 421 4.44 17.85 -9.79
C VAL A 421 5.09 17.05 -10.92
N SER A 422 4.96 15.72 -10.89
CA SER A 422 5.50 14.86 -11.94
C SER A 422 4.81 15.08 -13.29
N ALA A 423 3.50 15.27 -13.30
CA ALA A 423 2.73 15.57 -14.50
C ALA A 423 3.11 16.93 -15.09
N LEU A 424 3.27 17.96 -14.24
CA LEU A 424 3.74 19.28 -14.66
C LEU A 424 5.17 19.23 -15.21
N ALA A 425 6.08 18.52 -14.54
CA ALA A 425 7.44 18.34 -15.00
C ALA A 425 7.51 17.63 -16.37
N TYR A 426 6.70 16.57 -16.54
CA TYR A 426 6.58 15.87 -17.82
C TYR A 426 5.98 16.76 -18.92
N ALA A 427 4.92 17.50 -18.60
CA ALA A 427 4.32 18.45 -19.52
C ALA A 427 5.32 19.51 -19.96
N TRP A 428 6.07 20.10 -19.00
CA TRP A 428 7.11 21.09 -19.29
C TRP A 428 8.23 20.52 -20.17
N GLN A 429 8.77 19.35 -19.83
CA GLN A 429 9.83 18.71 -20.63
C GLN A 429 9.39 18.40 -22.07
N ASN A 430 8.13 17.97 -22.26
CA ASN A 430 7.63 17.72 -23.62
C ASN A 430 7.28 19.00 -24.36
N ALA A 431 6.83 20.00 -23.64
CA ALA A 431 6.47 21.29 -24.19
C ALA A 431 7.69 22.05 -24.71
N THR A 432 8.82 22.00 -24.01
CA THR A 432 10.06 22.69 -24.41
C THR A 432 10.88 21.90 -25.43
N ARG A 433 10.51 20.66 -25.75
CA ARG A 433 11.21 19.85 -26.77
C ARG A 433 10.78 20.22 -28.18
N ILE A 434 11.28 21.32 -28.69
CA ILE A 434 11.19 21.68 -30.10
C ILE A 434 12.56 21.46 -30.79
N HIS A 435 12.57 20.86 -31.97
CA HIS A 435 13.78 20.61 -32.72
C HIS A 435 13.50 20.70 -34.22
N ALA A 436 14.52 20.98 -35.00
CA ALA A 436 14.45 21.05 -36.46
C ALA A 436 15.41 20.04 -37.09
N ASN A 437 14.92 19.27 -38.04
CA ASN A 437 15.77 18.55 -38.96
C ASN A 437 16.13 19.47 -40.09
N ARG A 438 17.44 19.67 -40.32
CA ARG A 438 17.97 20.56 -41.34
C ARG A 438 18.35 19.73 -42.57
N ALA A 439 17.84 20.08 -43.73
CA ALA A 439 18.20 19.46 -45.01
C ALA A 439 18.51 20.57 -46.01
N ILE A 440 19.52 20.35 -46.86
CA ILE A 440 19.81 21.20 -47.99
C ILE A 440 19.35 20.46 -49.23
N GLU A 441 18.43 21.02 -49.99
CA GLU A 441 17.96 20.45 -51.25
C GLU A 441 18.94 20.76 -52.39
N SER A 442 18.79 20.04 -53.53
CA SER A 442 19.67 20.12 -54.70
C SER A 442 19.78 21.52 -55.31
N ASP A 443 18.82 22.40 -55.04
CA ASP A 443 18.75 23.78 -55.55
C ASP A 443 19.38 24.80 -54.58
N GLY A 444 20.11 24.33 -53.54
CA GLY A 444 20.74 25.23 -52.57
C GLY A 444 19.76 25.83 -51.55
N VAL A 445 18.50 25.36 -51.51
CA VAL A 445 17.48 25.76 -50.55
C VAL A 445 17.65 24.99 -49.28
N LYS A 446 17.68 25.67 -48.12
CA LYS A 446 17.75 25.03 -46.82
C LYS A 446 16.35 24.86 -46.26
N VAL A 447 16.01 23.63 -45.88
CA VAL A 447 14.70 23.28 -45.31
C VAL A 447 14.84 22.92 -43.82
N TYR A 448 14.14 23.66 -42.98
CA TYR A 448 13.99 23.37 -41.54
C TYR A 448 12.68 22.67 -41.32
N LYS A 449 12.72 21.35 -41.14
CA LYS A 449 11.52 20.56 -40.74
C LYS A 449 11.37 20.61 -39.24
N ILE A 450 10.42 21.42 -38.78
CA ILE A 450 10.14 21.63 -37.33
C ILE A 450 9.37 20.44 -36.79
N ARG A 451 9.83 19.94 -35.64
CA ARG A 451 9.19 18.89 -34.90
C ARG A 451 9.01 19.31 -33.44
N GLY A 452 7.84 19.02 -32.88
CA GLY A 452 7.46 19.38 -31.51
C GLY A 452 6.43 20.53 -31.49
N PRO A 453 5.84 20.78 -30.32
CA PRO A 453 4.82 21.82 -30.18
C PRO A 453 5.48 23.22 -30.16
N LEU A 454 4.91 24.17 -30.89
CA LEU A 454 5.23 25.58 -30.81
C LEU A 454 4.16 26.30 -29.97
N PHE A 455 4.58 26.81 -28.82
CA PHE A 455 3.74 27.57 -27.88
C PHE A 455 4.65 28.46 -27.03
N PHE A 456 4.11 29.26 -26.10
CA PHE A 456 4.87 30.22 -25.30
C PHE A 456 6.13 29.64 -24.62
N GLY A 457 6.06 28.39 -24.13
CA GLY A 457 7.18 27.71 -23.42
C GLY A 457 8.29 27.18 -24.33
N SER A 458 8.06 27.07 -25.65
CA SER A 458 9.06 26.61 -26.65
C SER A 458 9.54 27.71 -27.57
N SER A 459 9.11 28.95 -27.40
CA SER A 459 9.44 30.09 -28.29
C SER A 459 10.93 30.40 -28.30
N GLU A 460 11.60 30.35 -27.16
CA GLU A 460 13.05 30.56 -27.05
C GLU A 460 13.82 29.44 -27.78
N GLY A 461 13.48 28.18 -27.49
CA GLY A 461 14.07 27.03 -28.17
C GLY A 461 13.79 27.01 -29.67
N PHE A 462 12.64 27.55 -30.12
CA PHE A 462 12.34 27.73 -31.55
C PHE A 462 13.26 28.75 -32.19
N SER A 463 13.54 29.88 -31.55
CA SER A 463 14.46 30.90 -32.07
C SER A 463 15.89 30.37 -32.24
N GLU A 464 16.33 29.49 -31.32
CA GLU A 464 17.67 28.88 -31.35
C GLU A 464 17.85 27.83 -32.47
N LEU A 465 16.75 27.38 -33.10
CA LEU A 465 16.83 26.41 -34.19
C LEU A 465 17.44 27.00 -35.48
N PHE A 466 17.39 28.29 -35.63
CA PHE A 466 17.83 28.98 -36.87
C PHE A 466 19.26 29.50 -36.75
N THR A 467 19.96 29.49 -37.87
CA THR A 467 21.33 30.03 -38.00
C THR A 467 21.37 31.07 -39.11
N PRO A 468 20.73 32.26 -38.93
CA PRO A 468 20.51 33.23 -40.03
C PRO A 468 21.78 33.71 -40.74
N TYR A 469 22.93 33.69 -40.05
CA TYR A 469 24.21 34.08 -40.61
C TYR A 469 24.83 33.03 -41.54
N ASP A 470 24.41 31.75 -41.38
CA ASP A 470 24.92 30.62 -42.17
C ASP A 470 23.87 30.08 -43.16
N ASP A 471 22.70 30.71 -43.20
CA ASP A 471 21.58 30.26 -44.03
C ASP A 471 21.71 30.85 -45.47
N PRO A 472 21.34 30.11 -46.54
CA PRO A 472 21.26 30.61 -47.88
C PRO A 472 20.14 31.66 -48.04
N GLU A 473 20.12 32.37 -49.19
CA GLU A 473 19.10 33.39 -49.48
C GLU A 473 17.65 32.86 -49.37
N THR A 474 17.46 31.58 -49.67
CA THR A 474 16.14 30.94 -49.60
C THR A 474 16.11 29.85 -48.51
N VAL A 475 15.21 30.04 -47.54
CA VAL A 475 14.98 29.09 -46.45
C VAL A 475 13.50 28.73 -46.40
N ILE A 476 13.19 27.44 -46.29
CA ILE A 476 11.84 26.94 -46.11
C ILE A 476 11.70 26.41 -44.65
N ILE A 477 10.69 26.90 -43.97
CA ILE A 477 10.35 26.43 -42.63
C ILE A 477 9.09 25.57 -42.75
N ASP A 478 9.24 24.26 -42.59
CA ASP A 478 8.16 23.26 -42.69
C ASP A 478 7.63 22.88 -41.32
N PHE A 479 6.34 23.19 -41.09
CA PHE A 479 5.60 22.89 -39.86
C PHE A 479 4.71 21.65 -39.98
N ALA A 480 4.84 20.84 -41.06
CA ALA A 480 3.97 19.68 -41.28
C ALA A 480 3.96 18.69 -40.08
N ASP A 481 5.12 18.53 -39.43
CA ASP A 481 5.30 17.65 -38.26
C ASP A 481 5.23 18.44 -36.91
N SER A 482 4.82 19.70 -36.92
CA SER A 482 4.73 20.57 -35.74
C SER A 482 3.29 21.04 -35.54
N ARG A 483 2.94 21.25 -34.26
CA ARG A 483 1.66 21.82 -33.88
C ARG A 483 1.85 23.20 -33.28
N VAL A 484 1.36 24.20 -33.93
CA VAL A 484 1.28 25.57 -33.38
C VAL A 484 0.05 25.59 -32.44
N ALA A 485 0.28 25.77 -31.15
CA ALA A 485 -0.75 25.67 -30.11
C ALA A 485 -1.08 27.02 -29.45
N ASP A 486 -0.27 28.06 -29.75
CA ASP A 486 -0.44 29.41 -29.20
C ASP A 486 -0.25 30.44 -30.32
N GLN A 487 -0.95 31.61 -30.22
CA GLN A 487 -0.89 32.68 -31.18
C GLN A 487 0.13 33.73 -30.78
#